data_c1c991c4fc812e3f8b3b0cf37bf22557
#
_entry.id   c1c991c4fc812e3f8b3b0cf37bf22557
#
_cell.length_a   1.000
_cell.length_b   1.000
_cell.length_c   1.000
_cell.angle_alpha   90.00
_cell.angle_beta   90.00
_cell.angle_gamma   90.00
#
_symmetry.space_group_name_H-M   'P 1'
#
loop_
_entity.id
_entity.type
_entity.pdbx_description
1 polymer ?
#
loop_
_entity_poly.entity_id
_entity_poly.type
_entity_poly.pdbx_seq_one_letter_code
_entity_poly.pdbx_strand_id
1 'polypeptide(L)'
;IWLLGVIGFGLLAGIIPLHGWVPQAHANASAPAAALFSTVVMKIGLLGILTLSLLGGNAPLWWGVALLVLGMITAFVGGLYALMEHNIQRLLAYHTLENIGIILLGLGAGVTGIALNQPVLIALGLTGGLYHLLNHSLFKSVLFLGAGSIWFRTGHRDIEKLGGIGKRMPVISIAMLVGLMAMAALPPLNGFAGEWVIYQSF
;
A
#
# COMPACT_ATOMS: atom_id res chain seq x y z
N ILE A 1 -25.51 -4.04 -1.32
CA ILE A 1 -24.82 -2.77 -1.63
C ILE A 1 -23.34 -2.82 -1.21
N TRP A 2 -23.01 -3.18 0.05
CA TRP A 2 -21.63 -3.19 0.54
C TRP A 2 -20.69 -4.06 -0.30
N LEU A 3 -21.07 -5.31 -0.63
CA LEU A 3 -20.28 -6.20 -1.50
C LEU A 3 -19.98 -5.58 -2.87
N LEU A 4 -20.97 -4.96 -3.50
CA LEU A 4 -20.77 -4.28 -4.79
C LEU A 4 -19.79 -3.10 -4.65
N GLY A 5 -19.88 -2.38 -3.54
CA GLY A 5 -18.94 -1.31 -3.23
C GLY A 5 -17.52 -1.84 -2.99
N VAL A 6 -17.36 -2.94 -2.24
CA VAL A 6 -16.04 -3.57 -2.03
C VAL A 6 -15.46 -4.07 -3.35
N ILE A 7 -16.28 -4.61 -4.27
CA ILE A 7 -15.81 -5.00 -5.61
C ILE A 7 -15.35 -3.76 -6.40
N GLY A 8 -16.17 -2.70 -6.48
CA GLY A 8 -15.84 -1.51 -7.26
C GLY A 8 -14.64 -0.75 -6.70
N PHE A 9 -14.67 -0.42 -5.42
CA PHE A 9 -13.56 0.26 -4.75
C PHE A 9 -12.35 -0.65 -4.55
N GLY A 10 -12.54 -1.96 -4.40
CA GLY A 10 -11.48 -2.97 -4.34
C GLY A 10 -10.74 -3.09 -5.67
N LEU A 11 -11.45 -3.00 -6.81
CA LEU A 11 -10.83 -2.90 -8.13
C LEU A 11 -9.95 -1.65 -8.22
N LEU A 12 -10.46 -0.50 -7.76
CA LEU A 12 -9.71 0.75 -7.76
C LEU A 12 -8.49 0.69 -6.82
N ALA A 13 -8.62 0.09 -5.63
CA ALA A 13 -7.54 -0.11 -4.67
C ALA A 13 -6.54 -1.19 -5.12
N GLY A 14 -6.90 -2.07 -6.04
CA GLY A 14 -6.08 -3.19 -6.47
C GLY A 14 -6.07 -4.35 -5.48
N ILE A 15 -7.15 -4.59 -4.74
CA ILE A 15 -7.26 -5.71 -3.81
C ILE A 15 -7.31 -7.02 -4.59
N ILE A 16 -6.62 -8.05 -4.13
CA ILE A 16 -6.65 -9.37 -4.76
C ILE A 16 -8.06 -10.00 -4.56
N PRO A 17 -8.67 -10.51 -5.65
CA PRO A 17 -8.10 -10.86 -6.97
C PRO A 17 -8.18 -9.75 -8.04
N LEU A 18 -8.62 -8.55 -7.73
CA LEU A 18 -8.91 -7.47 -8.69
C LEU A 18 -7.66 -6.61 -9.03
N HIS A 19 -6.46 -7.08 -8.70
CA HIS A 19 -5.19 -6.34 -8.76
C HIS A 19 -4.49 -6.33 -10.12
N GLY A 20 -4.92 -7.14 -11.09
CA GLY A 20 -4.16 -7.43 -12.32
C GLY A 20 -3.73 -6.19 -13.14
N TRP A 21 -4.46 -5.09 -13.04
CA TRP A 21 -4.14 -3.83 -13.72
C TRP A 21 -2.96 -3.08 -13.07
N VAL A 22 -2.73 -3.25 -11.74
CA VAL A 22 -1.81 -2.43 -10.96
C VAL A 22 -0.36 -2.57 -11.43
N PRO A 23 0.24 -3.79 -11.54
CA PRO A 23 1.62 -3.93 -11.98
C PRO A 23 1.82 -3.45 -13.42
N GLN A 24 0.84 -3.68 -14.28
CA GLN A 24 0.91 -3.27 -15.70
C GLN A 24 0.81 -1.76 -15.86
N ALA A 25 -0.14 -1.12 -15.17
CA ALA A 25 -0.31 0.33 -15.21
C ALA A 25 0.95 1.05 -14.71
N HIS A 26 1.49 0.63 -13.56
CA HIS A 26 2.67 1.27 -12.97
C HIS A 26 3.93 1.06 -13.82
N ALA A 27 4.12 -0.13 -14.41
CA ALA A 27 5.28 -0.43 -15.23
C ALA A 27 5.32 0.38 -16.56
N ASN A 28 4.14 0.70 -17.10
CA ASN A 28 4.03 1.38 -18.39
C ASN A 28 3.79 2.89 -18.28
N ALA A 29 3.40 3.38 -17.11
CA ALA A 29 3.19 4.81 -16.85
C ALA A 29 4.52 5.57 -16.71
N SER A 30 4.46 6.89 -16.90
CA SER A 30 5.53 7.78 -16.47
C SER A 30 5.68 7.74 -14.93
N ALA A 31 6.88 8.00 -14.41
CA ALA A 31 7.12 7.92 -12.98
C ALA A 31 6.20 8.83 -12.13
N PRO A 32 5.90 10.08 -12.52
CA PRO A 32 4.91 10.88 -11.81
C PRO A 32 3.50 10.28 -11.83
N ALA A 33 3.07 9.72 -12.95
CA ALA A 33 1.76 9.05 -13.05
C ALA A 33 1.71 7.78 -12.19
N ALA A 34 2.76 6.95 -12.22
CA ALA A 34 2.86 5.77 -11.36
C ALA A 34 2.87 6.15 -9.86
N ALA A 35 3.55 7.23 -9.49
CA ALA A 35 3.50 7.77 -8.14
C ALA A 35 2.06 8.16 -7.75
N LEU A 36 1.32 8.88 -8.60
CA LEU A 36 -0.07 9.27 -8.35
C LEU A 36 -1.01 8.05 -8.25
N PHE A 37 -0.84 7.04 -9.09
CA PHE A 37 -1.63 5.80 -8.99
C PHE A 37 -1.44 5.16 -7.62
N SER A 38 -0.19 4.98 -7.20
CA SER A 38 0.14 4.35 -5.93
C SER A 38 -0.29 5.20 -4.72
N THR A 39 -0.16 6.53 -4.78
CA THR A 39 -0.31 7.41 -3.60
C THR A 39 -1.69 8.03 -3.45
N VAL A 40 -2.45 8.18 -4.54
CA VAL A 40 -3.77 8.83 -4.54
C VAL A 40 -4.86 7.87 -5.00
N VAL A 41 -4.78 7.38 -6.25
CA VAL A 41 -5.88 6.64 -6.88
C VAL A 41 -6.26 5.39 -6.08
N MET A 42 -5.28 4.57 -5.72
CA MET A 42 -5.55 3.34 -4.93
C MET A 42 -6.09 3.65 -3.53
N LYS A 43 -5.72 4.81 -2.93
CA LYS A 43 -6.22 5.22 -1.62
C LYS A 43 -7.67 5.67 -1.65
N ILE A 44 -8.13 6.25 -2.76
CA ILE A 44 -9.56 6.56 -2.96
C ILE A 44 -10.38 5.25 -2.87
N GLY A 45 -9.88 4.16 -3.42
CA GLY A 45 -10.51 2.84 -3.27
C GLY A 45 -10.64 2.40 -1.81
N LEU A 46 -9.56 2.51 -1.02
CA LEU A 46 -9.60 2.14 0.41
C LEU A 46 -10.53 3.06 1.22
N LEU A 47 -10.48 4.36 0.98
CA LEU A 47 -11.37 5.32 1.63
C LEU A 47 -12.84 5.09 1.24
N GLY A 48 -13.11 4.70 0.00
CA GLY A 48 -14.45 4.31 -0.47
C GLY A 48 -14.98 3.09 0.29
N ILE A 49 -14.16 2.04 0.46
CA ILE A 49 -14.53 0.86 1.26
C ILE A 49 -14.80 1.25 2.72
N LEU A 50 -13.93 2.06 3.32
CA LEU A 50 -14.11 2.52 4.69
C LEU A 50 -15.40 3.33 4.83
N THR A 51 -15.63 4.31 3.95
CA THR A 51 -16.83 5.14 3.97
C THR A 51 -18.10 4.30 3.89
N LEU A 52 -18.15 3.32 2.97
CA LEU A 52 -19.29 2.41 2.87
C LEU A 52 -19.47 1.56 4.11
N SER A 53 -18.39 1.16 4.76
CA SER A 53 -18.46 0.36 5.98
C SER A 53 -18.96 1.18 7.19
N LEU A 54 -18.76 2.50 7.17
CA LEU A 54 -19.17 3.41 8.25
C LEU A 54 -20.59 3.97 8.04
N LEU A 55 -21.05 4.16 6.78
CA LEU A 55 -22.34 4.76 6.47
C LEU A 55 -23.55 3.97 7.00
N GLY A 56 -23.41 2.67 7.23
CA GLY A 56 -24.49 1.81 7.75
C GLY A 56 -24.72 1.89 9.26
N GLY A 57 -23.87 2.59 10.03
CA GLY A 57 -23.96 2.74 11.48
C GLY A 57 -23.67 1.45 12.28
N ASN A 58 -24.20 0.31 11.83
CA ASN A 58 -24.03 -1.01 12.45
C ASN A 58 -23.41 -1.97 11.42
N ALA A 59 -22.08 -1.91 11.26
CA ALA A 59 -21.37 -2.85 10.42
C ALA A 59 -21.49 -4.27 10.99
N PRO A 60 -22.01 -5.25 10.23
CA PRO A 60 -22.04 -6.63 10.71
C PRO A 60 -20.61 -7.18 10.79
N LEU A 61 -20.35 -8.09 11.72
CA LEU A 61 -19.04 -8.66 11.99
C LEU A 61 -18.35 -9.21 10.72
N TRP A 62 -19.11 -9.84 9.84
CA TRP A 62 -18.56 -10.44 8.63
C TRP A 62 -17.91 -9.41 7.66
N TRP A 63 -18.33 -8.11 7.72
CA TRP A 63 -17.66 -7.08 6.91
C TRP A 63 -16.22 -6.89 7.34
N GLY A 64 -16.00 -6.74 8.65
CA GLY A 64 -14.65 -6.60 9.20
C GLY A 64 -13.79 -7.84 8.91
N VAL A 65 -14.33 -9.03 9.15
CA VAL A 65 -13.64 -10.29 8.88
C VAL A 65 -13.31 -10.44 7.39
N ALA A 66 -14.23 -10.09 6.49
CA ALA A 66 -13.97 -10.12 5.05
C ALA A 66 -12.82 -9.17 4.65
N LEU A 67 -12.78 -7.95 5.21
CA LEU A 67 -11.68 -7.00 4.95
C LEU A 67 -10.35 -7.53 5.50
N LEU A 68 -10.35 -8.16 6.68
CA LEU A 68 -9.14 -8.80 7.26
C LEU A 68 -8.61 -9.90 6.35
N VAL A 69 -9.48 -10.80 5.89
CA VAL A 69 -9.08 -11.91 4.99
C VAL A 69 -8.55 -11.37 3.65
N LEU A 70 -9.26 -10.42 3.04
CA LEU A 70 -8.81 -9.79 1.80
C LEU A 70 -7.48 -9.03 1.99
N GLY A 71 -7.31 -8.34 3.13
CA GLY A 71 -6.08 -7.64 3.49
C GLY A 71 -4.91 -8.60 3.61
N MET A 72 -5.09 -9.69 4.35
CA MET A 72 -4.07 -10.72 4.54
C MET A 72 -3.63 -11.34 3.20
N ILE A 73 -4.58 -11.76 2.37
CA ILE A 73 -4.28 -12.34 1.05
C ILE A 73 -3.55 -11.32 0.17
N THR A 74 -4.01 -10.06 0.17
CA THR A 74 -3.43 -9.00 -0.66
C THR A 74 -2.00 -8.67 -0.22
N ALA A 75 -1.76 -8.56 1.10
CA ALA A 75 -0.43 -8.33 1.64
C ALA A 75 0.53 -9.47 1.31
N PHE A 76 0.12 -10.71 1.60
CA PHE A 76 0.96 -11.89 1.38
C PHE A 76 1.32 -12.09 -0.10
N VAL A 77 0.32 -12.08 -0.99
CA VAL A 77 0.55 -12.29 -2.42
C VAL A 77 1.32 -11.12 -3.04
N GLY A 78 1.02 -9.87 -2.64
CA GLY A 78 1.78 -8.69 -3.07
C GLY A 78 3.26 -8.79 -2.73
N GLY A 79 3.60 -9.18 -1.49
CA GLY A 79 4.98 -9.41 -1.04
C GLY A 79 5.67 -10.53 -1.81
N LEU A 80 5.01 -11.67 -2.01
CA LEU A 80 5.59 -12.79 -2.76
C LEU A 80 5.94 -12.40 -4.21
N TYR A 81 5.03 -11.74 -4.92
CA TYR A 81 5.30 -11.32 -6.30
C TYR A 81 6.36 -10.22 -6.38
N ALA A 82 6.46 -9.35 -5.36
CA ALA A 82 7.52 -8.35 -5.30
C ALA A 82 8.92 -8.97 -5.26
N LEU A 83 9.10 -10.10 -4.55
CA LEU A 83 10.38 -10.81 -4.47
C LEU A 83 10.85 -11.40 -5.81
N MET A 84 9.92 -11.65 -6.74
CA MET A 84 10.21 -12.27 -8.03
C MET A 84 10.41 -11.25 -9.15
N GLU A 85 10.21 -9.97 -8.88
CA GLU A 85 10.15 -8.93 -9.91
C GLU A 85 11.50 -8.24 -10.10
N HIS A 86 11.94 -8.10 -11.34
CA HIS A 86 13.20 -7.46 -11.71
C HIS A 86 13.03 -6.05 -12.29
N ASN A 87 11.81 -5.68 -12.71
CA ASN A 87 11.51 -4.33 -13.15
C ASN A 87 11.22 -3.44 -11.93
N ILE A 88 12.01 -2.40 -11.70
CA ILE A 88 11.93 -1.54 -10.50
C ILE A 88 10.53 -0.93 -10.29
N GLN A 89 9.82 -0.51 -11.34
CA GLN A 89 8.49 0.07 -11.21
C GLN A 89 7.42 -1.00 -10.91
N ARG A 90 7.54 -2.20 -11.51
CA ARG A 90 6.63 -3.33 -11.20
C ARG A 90 6.88 -3.87 -9.80
N LEU A 91 8.13 -3.95 -9.37
CA LEU A 91 8.51 -4.31 -8.00
C LEU A 91 7.84 -3.34 -7.01
N LEU A 92 7.96 -2.04 -7.24
CA LEU A 92 7.31 -1.03 -6.39
C LEU A 92 5.77 -1.12 -6.44
N ALA A 93 5.19 -1.54 -7.57
CA ALA A 93 3.75 -1.77 -7.69
C ALA A 93 3.28 -2.95 -6.83
N TYR A 94 4.00 -4.08 -6.84
CA TYR A 94 3.69 -5.23 -5.97
C TYR A 94 3.85 -4.89 -4.48
N HIS A 95 4.88 -4.16 -4.10
CA HIS A 95 4.98 -3.61 -2.74
C HIS A 95 3.87 -2.59 -2.41
N THR A 96 3.27 -1.94 -3.42
CA THR A 96 2.07 -1.14 -3.18
C THR A 96 0.87 -2.03 -2.82
N LEU A 97 0.69 -3.16 -3.52
CA LEU A 97 -0.35 -4.15 -3.20
C LEU A 97 -0.17 -4.70 -1.79
N GLU A 98 1.04 -5.09 -1.42
CA GLU A 98 1.39 -5.51 -0.06
C GLU A 98 0.91 -4.50 0.99
N ASN A 99 1.31 -3.26 0.83
CA ASN A 99 0.95 -2.19 1.76
C ASN A 99 -0.56 -1.85 1.74
N ILE A 100 -1.24 -1.95 0.59
CA ILE A 100 -2.70 -1.86 0.51
C ILE A 100 -3.35 -2.94 1.37
N GLY A 101 -2.80 -4.15 1.34
CA GLY A 101 -3.24 -5.25 2.21
C GLY A 101 -3.06 -4.92 3.69
N ILE A 102 -1.90 -4.37 4.09
CA ILE A 102 -1.61 -3.96 5.48
C ILE A 102 -2.57 -2.86 5.95
N ILE A 103 -2.82 -1.85 5.11
CA ILE A 103 -3.80 -0.80 5.42
C ILE A 103 -5.19 -1.42 5.61
N LEU A 104 -5.57 -2.36 4.72
CA LEU A 104 -6.86 -3.02 4.79
C LEU A 104 -7.02 -3.89 6.05
N LEU A 105 -5.94 -4.48 6.56
CA LEU A 105 -5.92 -5.16 7.87
C LEU A 105 -6.27 -4.18 8.99
N GLY A 106 -5.64 -3.01 9.02
CA GLY A 106 -5.98 -1.98 10.02
C GLY A 106 -7.43 -1.52 9.93
N LEU A 107 -7.92 -1.21 8.72
CA LEU A 107 -9.31 -0.81 8.50
C LEU A 107 -10.29 -1.93 8.85
N GLY A 108 -9.98 -3.18 8.49
CA GLY A 108 -10.77 -4.37 8.82
C GLY A 108 -10.84 -4.61 10.32
N ALA A 109 -9.74 -4.43 11.05
CA ALA A 109 -9.72 -4.48 12.52
C ALA A 109 -10.64 -3.40 13.12
N GLY A 110 -10.56 -2.17 12.60
CA GLY A 110 -11.45 -1.09 13.03
C GLY A 110 -12.93 -1.38 12.79
N VAL A 111 -13.29 -1.89 11.61
CA VAL A 111 -14.68 -2.30 11.29
C VAL A 111 -15.13 -3.48 12.16
N THR A 112 -14.25 -4.45 12.44
CA THR A 112 -14.51 -5.54 13.38
C THR A 112 -14.77 -4.99 14.80
N GLY A 113 -13.98 -4.00 15.22
CA GLY A 113 -14.16 -3.32 16.50
C GLY A 113 -15.53 -2.65 16.63
N ILE A 114 -16.04 -2.03 15.54
CA ILE A 114 -17.39 -1.45 15.52
C ILE A 114 -18.45 -2.55 15.75
N ALA A 115 -18.33 -3.67 15.02
CA ALA A 115 -19.27 -4.78 15.16
C ALA A 115 -19.29 -5.41 16.56
N LEU A 116 -18.12 -5.42 17.24
CA LEU A 116 -17.95 -5.99 18.58
C LEU A 116 -18.12 -4.97 19.71
N ASN A 117 -18.39 -3.68 19.39
CA ASN A 117 -18.42 -2.58 20.36
C ASN A 117 -17.13 -2.49 21.20
N GLN A 118 -15.96 -2.66 20.58
CA GLN A 118 -14.65 -2.62 21.22
C GLN A 118 -13.92 -1.30 20.90
N PRO A 119 -13.99 -0.25 21.76
CA PRO A 119 -13.45 1.08 21.46
C PRO A 119 -11.95 1.08 21.16
N VAL A 120 -11.17 0.26 21.84
CA VAL A 120 -9.71 0.15 21.65
C VAL A 120 -9.41 -0.38 20.24
N LEU A 121 -10.10 -1.43 19.82
CA LEU A 121 -9.94 -2.03 18.50
C LEU A 121 -10.35 -1.05 17.39
N ILE A 122 -11.44 -0.29 17.60
CA ILE A 122 -11.86 0.77 16.67
C ILE A 122 -10.75 1.82 16.56
N ALA A 123 -10.28 2.35 17.69
CA ALA A 123 -9.29 3.41 17.72
C ALA A 123 -7.98 2.98 17.07
N LEU A 124 -7.42 1.85 17.47
CA LEU A 124 -6.14 1.36 16.93
C LEU A 124 -6.24 0.95 15.46
N GLY A 125 -7.28 0.21 15.09
CA GLY A 125 -7.45 -0.24 13.72
C GLY A 125 -7.65 0.90 12.73
N LEU A 126 -8.57 1.82 13.00
CA LEU A 126 -8.83 2.96 12.11
C LEU A 126 -7.65 3.95 12.09
N THR A 127 -7.11 4.31 13.25
CA THR A 127 -5.97 5.21 13.34
C THR A 127 -4.73 4.60 12.67
N GLY A 128 -4.42 3.34 12.96
CA GLY A 128 -3.29 2.63 12.36
C GLY A 128 -3.43 2.54 10.84
N GLY A 129 -4.59 2.11 10.35
CA GLY A 129 -4.86 1.99 8.90
C GLY A 129 -4.75 3.34 8.18
N LEU A 130 -5.39 4.40 8.69
CA LEU A 130 -5.34 5.73 8.08
C LEU A 130 -3.95 6.38 8.21
N TYR A 131 -3.28 6.19 9.34
CA TYR A 131 -1.91 6.69 9.52
C TYR A 131 -0.93 6.00 8.59
N HIS A 132 -1.02 4.66 8.46
CA HIS A 132 -0.18 3.93 7.52
C HIS A 132 -0.49 4.28 6.05
N LEU A 133 -1.75 4.58 5.71
CA LEU A 133 -2.14 5.08 4.39
C LEU A 133 -1.39 6.38 4.03
N LEU A 134 -1.28 7.32 4.96
CA LEU A 134 -0.51 8.57 4.76
C LEU A 134 0.99 8.27 4.63
N ASN A 135 1.54 7.48 5.53
CA ASN A 135 2.95 7.10 5.55
C ASN A 135 3.36 6.41 4.24
N HIS A 136 2.56 5.44 3.80
CA HIS A 136 2.76 4.76 2.53
C HIS A 136 2.74 5.73 1.35
N SER A 137 1.85 6.70 1.34
CA SER A 137 1.80 7.70 0.27
C SER A 137 3.09 8.50 0.17
N LEU A 138 3.69 8.86 1.31
CA LEU A 138 4.94 9.63 1.37
C LEU A 138 6.12 8.82 0.83
N PHE A 139 6.41 7.64 1.39
CA PHE A 139 7.58 6.88 0.95
C PHE A 139 7.42 6.33 -0.48
N LYS A 140 6.21 5.99 -0.94
CA LYS A 140 5.98 5.56 -2.33
C LYS A 140 6.18 6.70 -3.33
N SER A 141 5.83 7.94 -2.99
CA SER A 141 6.15 9.09 -3.83
C SER A 141 7.65 9.19 -4.08
N VAL A 142 8.45 9.11 -3.01
CA VAL A 142 9.91 9.16 -3.11
C VAL A 142 10.44 8.01 -3.97
N LEU A 143 9.94 6.79 -3.76
CA LEU A 143 10.44 5.60 -4.45
C LEU A 143 10.09 5.61 -5.95
N PHE A 144 8.85 5.94 -6.34
CA PHE A 144 8.48 6.01 -7.75
C PHE A 144 9.19 7.15 -8.49
N LEU A 145 9.31 8.34 -7.88
CA LEU A 145 10.04 9.45 -8.48
C LEU A 145 11.54 9.16 -8.57
N GLY A 146 12.12 8.50 -7.56
CA GLY A 146 13.49 8.02 -7.58
C GLY A 146 13.74 6.98 -8.68
N ALA A 147 12.87 5.99 -8.80
CA ALA A 147 12.92 4.98 -9.86
C ALA A 147 12.82 5.62 -11.25
N GLY A 148 11.93 6.62 -11.40
CA GLY A 148 11.83 7.40 -12.63
C GLY A 148 13.08 8.19 -12.96
N SER A 149 13.72 8.80 -11.97
CA SER A 149 14.98 9.52 -12.15
C SER A 149 16.13 8.60 -12.58
N ILE A 150 16.19 7.38 -12.01
CA ILE A 150 17.15 6.36 -12.42
C ILE A 150 16.89 5.95 -13.87
N TRP A 151 15.64 5.62 -14.20
CA TRP A 151 15.28 5.25 -15.56
C TRP A 151 15.59 6.36 -16.57
N PHE A 152 15.24 7.60 -16.26
CA PHE A 152 15.53 8.76 -17.14
C PHE A 152 17.03 8.89 -17.43
N ARG A 153 17.88 8.62 -16.44
CA ARG A 153 19.34 8.77 -16.55
C ARG A 153 20.04 7.58 -17.19
N THR A 154 19.53 6.36 -16.98
CA THR A 154 20.18 5.10 -17.40
C THR A 154 19.54 4.47 -18.63
N GLY A 155 18.27 4.80 -18.95
CA GLY A 155 17.48 4.14 -19.98
C GLY A 155 16.97 2.74 -19.59
N HIS A 156 17.29 2.26 -18.38
CA HIS A 156 16.94 0.91 -17.93
C HIS A 156 16.02 0.93 -16.72
N ARG A 157 15.03 0.02 -16.70
CA ARG A 157 14.15 -0.27 -15.56
C ARG A 157 14.47 -1.63 -14.91
N ASP A 158 15.27 -2.43 -15.56
CA ASP A 158 15.72 -3.75 -15.12
C ASP A 158 16.83 -3.58 -14.09
N ILE A 159 16.59 -4.08 -12.85
CA ILE A 159 17.52 -3.95 -11.71
C ILE A 159 18.84 -4.67 -12.00
N GLU A 160 18.81 -5.80 -12.74
CA GLU A 160 20.00 -6.57 -13.09
C GLU A 160 20.97 -5.78 -14.00
N LYS A 161 20.47 -4.79 -14.73
CA LYS A 161 21.27 -3.93 -15.60
C LYS A 161 21.75 -2.65 -14.93
N LEU A 162 21.37 -2.44 -13.66
CA LEU A 162 21.72 -1.26 -12.90
C LEU A 162 22.91 -1.54 -11.98
N GLY A 163 23.91 -0.67 -12.00
CA GLY A 163 25.07 -0.76 -11.12
C GLY A 163 25.70 0.61 -10.86
N GLY A 164 26.27 0.77 -9.65
CA GLY A 164 27.00 1.97 -9.27
C GLY A 164 26.16 3.27 -9.19
N ILE A 165 24.85 3.18 -9.08
CA ILE A 165 23.93 4.32 -9.05
C ILE A 165 24.26 5.28 -7.91
N GLY A 166 24.62 4.75 -6.72
CA GLY A 166 24.97 5.55 -5.56
C GLY A 166 26.13 6.54 -5.81
N LYS A 167 27.11 6.16 -6.64
CA LYS A 167 28.22 7.05 -7.01
C LYS A 167 27.83 8.14 -8.00
N ARG A 168 26.90 7.83 -8.90
CA ARG A 168 26.49 8.73 -10.01
C ARG A 168 25.33 9.64 -9.65
N MET A 169 24.47 9.20 -8.73
CA MET A 169 23.25 9.89 -8.30
C MET A 169 23.10 9.83 -6.77
N PRO A 170 24.03 10.42 -5.99
CA PRO A 170 24.09 10.23 -4.54
C PRO A 170 22.82 10.72 -3.83
N VAL A 171 22.26 11.86 -4.23
CA VAL A 171 21.04 12.44 -3.62
C VAL A 171 19.84 11.51 -3.84
N ILE A 172 19.64 11.02 -5.07
CA ILE A 172 18.55 10.10 -5.39
C ILE A 172 18.73 8.78 -4.64
N SER A 173 19.98 8.29 -4.54
CA SER A 173 20.26 7.03 -3.85
C SER A 173 20.00 7.12 -2.36
N ILE A 174 20.34 8.23 -1.71
CA ILE A 174 20.04 8.46 -0.29
C ILE A 174 18.52 8.59 -0.09
N ALA A 175 17.83 9.36 -0.92
CA ALA A 175 16.39 9.51 -0.84
C ALA A 175 15.67 8.15 -1.01
N MET A 176 16.09 7.34 -2.01
CA MET A 176 15.54 6.00 -2.21
C MET A 176 15.88 5.06 -1.05
N LEU A 177 17.09 5.11 -0.50
CA LEU A 177 17.49 4.31 0.66
C LEU A 177 16.55 4.60 1.85
N VAL A 178 16.32 5.87 2.17
CA VAL A 178 15.39 6.27 3.24
C VAL A 178 13.96 5.80 2.93
N GLY A 179 13.50 5.94 1.69
CA GLY A 179 12.19 5.46 1.26
C GLY A 179 12.05 3.93 1.34
N LEU A 180 13.10 3.18 0.98
CA LEU A 180 13.13 1.71 1.09
C LEU A 180 13.14 1.26 2.55
N MET A 181 13.93 1.90 3.40
CA MET A 181 13.94 1.63 4.85
C MET A 181 12.58 1.92 5.48
N ALA A 182 11.91 3.00 5.06
CA ALA A 182 10.56 3.32 5.50
C ALA A 182 9.55 2.28 5.01
N MET A 183 9.66 1.82 3.76
CA MET A 183 8.83 0.77 3.19
C MET A 183 9.03 -0.58 3.88
N ALA A 184 10.24 -0.87 4.33
CA ALA A 184 10.58 -2.08 5.08
C ALA A 184 10.23 -1.98 6.59
N ALA A 185 9.49 -0.95 6.99
CA ALA A 185 9.08 -0.71 8.37
C ALA A 185 10.25 -0.72 9.37
N LEU A 186 11.41 -0.16 9.00
CA LEU A 186 12.55 -0.07 9.91
C LEU A 186 12.40 1.11 10.90
N PRO A 187 12.56 0.88 12.23
CA PRO A 187 12.58 1.98 13.19
C PRO A 187 13.76 2.93 12.94
N PRO A 188 13.60 4.24 13.14
CA PRO A 188 12.45 4.98 13.65
C PRO A 188 11.56 5.58 12.55
N LEU A 189 11.55 5.01 11.35
CA LEU A 189 10.88 5.59 10.19
C LEU A 189 9.36 5.44 10.25
N ASN A 190 8.68 6.26 9.44
CA ASN A 190 7.23 6.39 9.45
C ASN A 190 6.49 5.10 9.06
N GLY A 191 7.06 4.23 8.22
CA GLY A 191 6.48 2.93 7.89
C GLY A 191 6.32 2.07 9.13
N PHE A 192 7.39 1.94 9.95
CA PHE A 192 7.34 1.25 11.24
C PHE A 192 6.24 1.81 12.17
N ALA A 193 6.18 3.13 12.31
CA ALA A 193 5.20 3.75 13.20
C ALA A 193 3.75 3.42 12.78
N GLY A 194 3.47 3.38 11.48
CA GLY A 194 2.14 3.01 10.97
C GLY A 194 1.78 1.55 11.20
N GLU A 195 2.70 0.63 10.86
CA GLU A 195 2.49 -0.80 11.06
C GLU A 195 2.42 -1.17 12.54
N TRP A 196 3.25 -0.55 13.37
CA TRP A 196 3.23 -0.77 14.81
C TRP A 196 1.85 -0.51 15.42
N VAL A 197 1.19 0.59 15.04
CA VAL A 197 -0.16 0.89 15.52
C VAL A 197 -1.18 -0.15 15.03
N ILE A 198 -1.05 -0.61 13.76
CA ILE A 198 -1.91 -1.67 13.23
C ILE A 198 -1.71 -2.96 14.04
N TYR A 199 -0.46 -3.37 14.30
CA TYR A 199 -0.18 -4.60 15.04
C TYR A 199 -0.68 -4.56 16.48
N GLN A 200 -0.77 -3.38 17.11
CA GLN A 200 -1.40 -3.24 18.42
C GLN A 200 -2.92 -3.50 18.42
N SER A 201 -3.55 -3.58 17.24
CA SER A 201 -4.98 -3.92 17.11
C SER A 201 -5.25 -5.43 17.05
N PHE A 202 -4.23 -6.26 17.04
CA PHE A 202 -4.32 -7.72 17.07
C PHE A 202 -3.79 -8.28 18.38
#